data_27b81a2cc9736b008a89924d9356f930
#
_entry.id   27b81a2cc9736b008a89924d9356f930
#
_cell.length_a   1.000
_cell.length_b   1.000
_cell.length_c   1.000
_cell.angle_alpha   90.00
_cell.angle_beta   90.00
_cell.angle_gamma   90.00
#
_symmetry.space_group_name_H-M   'P 1'
#
loop_
_entity.id
_entity.type
_entity.pdbx_description
1 polymer ?
#
loop_
_entity_poly.entity_id
_entity_poly.type
_entity_poly.pdbx_seq_one_letter_code
_entity_poly.pdbx_strand_id
1 'polypeptide(L)'
;MLRKIILGASLIMAMTLSAQSQCKKGDCPHHSWMESNVWNNGWNVAAHSSINAKEFHEQYEKNREVWDAMFAYLAKIDLDTLSLGRIDIVPGRCYIKMSEYVPRESEKVNIEQHHNWIDLQYTLRGNEKMGYAKDVTVKHEYNPKKDVAHFNSDNVTYFKAGPEAFYLFFPTDYHQPSVIDGEPVTSRKLVCKIEYIH
;
A
#
# COMPACT_ATOMS: atom_id res chain seq x y z
N MET A 1 -39.35 62.09 -12.23
CA MET A 1 -39.05 60.70 -12.68
C MET A 1 -37.66 60.34 -12.17
N LEU A 2 -37.58 59.62 -11.04
CA LEU A 2 -36.31 59.19 -10.45
C LEU A 2 -35.96 57.78 -10.98
N ARG A 3 -34.82 57.62 -11.68
CA ARG A 3 -34.30 56.32 -12.09
C ARG A 3 -33.47 55.75 -10.93
N LYS A 4 -33.91 54.63 -10.37
CA LYS A 4 -33.15 53.83 -9.43
C LYS A 4 -32.07 53.04 -10.15
N ILE A 5 -30.80 53.25 -9.81
CA ILE A 5 -29.67 52.47 -10.23
C ILE A 5 -29.53 51.34 -9.22
N ILE A 6 -29.68 50.09 -9.67
CA ILE A 6 -29.43 48.87 -8.90
C ILE A 6 -27.96 48.50 -9.11
N LEU A 7 -27.13 48.67 -8.10
CA LEU A 7 -25.77 48.12 -8.07
C LEU A 7 -25.86 46.61 -7.76
N GLY A 8 -25.55 45.80 -8.75
CA GLY A 8 -25.36 44.38 -8.56
C GLY A 8 -23.95 44.13 -7.98
N ALA A 9 -23.89 43.65 -6.74
CA ALA A 9 -22.65 43.19 -6.15
C ALA A 9 -22.37 41.73 -6.65
N SER A 10 -21.39 41.59 -7.54
CA SER A 10 -20.86 40.27 -7.92
C SER A 10 -19.94 39.76 -6.83
N LEU A 11 -20.40 38.74 -6.12
CA LEU A 11 -19.60 37.99 -5.14
C LEU A 11 -18.65 37.08 -5.91
N ILE A 12 -17.39 37.47 -6.04
CA ILE A 12 -16.32 36.62 -6.58
C ILE A 12 -15.92 35.64 -5.49
N MET A 13 -16.40 34.41 -5.61
CA MET A 13 -15.98 33.29 -4.76
C MET A 13 -14.58 32.86 -5.21
N ALA A 14 -13.55 33.30 -4.49
CA ALA A 14 -12.19 32.87 -4.69
C ALA A 14 -12.09 31.38 -4.26
N MET A 15 -12.05 30.48 -5.22
CA MET A 15 -11.64 29.10 -4.99
C MET A 15 -10.14 29.09 -4.69
N THR A 16 -9.79 28.93 -3.42
CA THR A 16 -8.42 28.62 -3.02
C THR A 16 -8.13 27.18 -3.46
N LEU A 17 -7.51 27.01 -4.62
CA LEU A 17 -6.81 25.79 -4.96
C LEU A 17 -5.69 25.62 -3.95
N SER A 18 -5.85 24.71 -3.01
CA SER A 18 -4.73 24.20 -2.21
C SER A 18 -3.81 23.42 -3.16
N ALA A 19 -2.79 24.11 -3.65
CA ALA A 19 -1.68 23.46 -4.32
C ALA A 19 -1.00 22.55 -3.28
N GLN A 20 -1.30 21.25 -3.31
CA GLN A 20 -0.46 20.25 -2.66
C GLN A 20 0.89 20.32 -3.36
N SER A 21 1.86 20.97 -2.69
CA SER A 21 3.23 21.00 -3.17
C SER A 21 3.74 19.56 -3.23
N GLN A 22 3.83 19.01 -4.45
CA GLN A 22 4.55 17.77 -4.66
C GLN A 22 6.01 18.04 -4.33
N CYS A 23 6.46 17.57 -3.17
CA CYS A 23 7.87 17.54 -2.79
C CYS A 23 8.64 16.78 -3.86
N LYS A 24 9.71 17.40 -4.42
CA LYS A 24 10.60 16.69 -5.33
C LYS A 24 11.28 15.54 -4.58
N LYS A 25 11.44 14.38 -5.25
CA LYS A 25 12.19 13.24 -4.71
C LYS A 25 13.58 13.74 -4.27
N GLY A 26 13.89 13.61 -2.98
CA GLY A 26 15.13 14.11 -2.37
C GLY A 26 14.98 15.29 -1.39
N ASP A 27 13.92 16.11 -1.50
CA ASP A 27 13.70 17.28 -0.61
C ASP A 27 12.59 17.05 0.43
N CYS A 28 11.99 15.85 0.46
CA CYS A 28 10.89 15.54 1.35
C CYS A 28 11.37 14.77 2.58
N PRO A 29 11.15 15.27 3.80
CA PRO A 29 11.59 14.62 5.04
C PRO A 29 11.17 13.15 5.14
N HIS A 30 10.00 12.82 4.63
CA HIS A 30 9.47 11.46 4.64
C HIS A 30 10.22 10.49 3.70
N HIS A 31 10.66 10.97 2.52
CA HIS A 31 11.50 10.18 1.62
C HIS A 31 12.88 9.92 2.24
N SER A 32 13.52 10.96 2.78
CA SER A 32 14.80 10.81 3.48
C SER A 32 14.70 9.86 4.68
N TRP A 33 13.59 9.93 5.44
CA TRP A 33 13.33 9.00 6.53
C TRP A 33 13.17 7.56 5.99
N MET A 34 12.38 7.34 4.95
CA MET A 34 12.20 6.01 4.36
C MET A 34 13.52 5.43 3.84
N GLU A 35 14.35 6.25 3.17
CA GLU A 35 15.65 5.85 2.64
C GLU A 35 16.71 5.62 3.74
N SER A 36 16.55 6.23 4.92
CA SER A 36 17.49 6.06 6.04
C SER A 36 17.45 4.67 6.69
N ASN A 37 16.40 3.90 6.43
CA ASN A 37 16.17 2.56 6.99
C ASN A 37 16.18 2.48 8.53
N VAL A 38 15.98 3.58 9.26
CA VAL A 38 15.94 3.60 10.73
C VAL A 38 14.78 2.79 11.31
N TRP A 39 13.78 2.50 10.48
CA TRP A 39 12.57 1.74 10.81
C TRP A 39 12.73 0.21 10.64
N ASN A 40 13.76 -0.26 9.92
CA ASN A 40 13.83 -1.65 9.43
C ASN A 40 14.19 -2.69 10.49
N ASN A 41 14.65 -2.28 11.68
CA ASN A 41 15.02 -3.17 12.79
C ASN A 41 15.93 -4.34 12.37
N GLY A 42 16.77 -4.14 11.33
CA GLY A 42 17.70 -5.13 10.80
C GLY A 42 17.15 -6.00 9.67
N TRP A 43 15.90 -5.81 9.24
CA TRP A 43 15.38 -6.47 8.03
C TRP A 43 15.82 -5.70 6.78
N ASN A 44 16.86 -6.23 6.10
CA ASN A 44 17.56 -5.53 5.01
C ASN A 44 16.90 -5.69 3.63
N VAL A 45 15.58 -5.72 3.55
CA VAL A 45 14.84 -5.65 2.27
C VAL A 45 14.45 -4.20 2.02
N ALA A 46 14.71 -3.72 0.82
CA ALA A 46 14.42 -2.32 0.47
C ALA A 46 12.92 -2.04 0.36
N ALA A 47 12.50 -0.85 0.75
CA ALA A 47 11.17 -0.34 0.46
C ALA A 47 11.08 0.06 -1.03
N HIS A 48 10.05 -0.43 -1.75
CA HIS A 48 9.86 -0.06 -3.15
C HIS A 48 9.52 1.43 -3.31
N SER A 49 10.02 2.06 -4.36
CA SER A 49 9.86 3.51 -4.59
C SER A 49 8.43 3.98 -4.87
N SER A 50 7.48 3.07 -5.09
CA SER A 50 6.04 3.37 -5.24
C SER A 50 5.35 3.61 -3.90
N ILE A 51 5.96 3.25 -2.78
CA ILE A 51 5.38 3.41 -1.45
C ILE A 51 5.16 4.90 -1.15
N ASN A 52 3.99 5.25 -0.63
CA ASN A 52 3.70 6.57 -0.10
C ASN A 52 4.55 6.81 1.17
N ALA A 53 5.72 7.42 1.01
CA ALA A 53 6.68 7.62 2.09
C ALA A 53 6.12 8.45 3.25
N LYS A 54 5.22 9.42 2.96
CA LYS A 54 4.56 10.21 3.99
C LYS A 54 3.65 9.35 4.84
N GLU A 55 2.78 8.56 4.23
CA GLU A 55 1.83 7.71 4.94
C GLU A 55 2.54 6.60 5.70
N PHE A 56 3.62 6.03 5.13
CA PHE A 56 4.45 5.06 5.83
C PHE A 56 5.05 5.66 7.11
N HIS A 57 5.68 6.84 7.01
CA HIS A 57 6.28 7.51 8.18
C HIS A 57 5.21 7.84 9.25
N GLU A 58 4.07 8.41 8.84
CA GLU A 58 2.98 8.76 9.77
C GLU A 58 2.40 7.53 10.47
N GLN A 59 2.17 6.44 9.75
CA GLN A 59 1.66 5.19 10.31
C GLN A 59 2.70 4.50 11.21
N TYR A 60 3.98 4.54 10.85
CA TYR A 60 5.05 4.06 11.70
C TYR A 60 5.09 4.83 13.04
N GLU A 61 5.04 6.17 13.02
CA GLU A 61 5.05 6.98 14.24
C GLU A 61 3.80 6.75 15.12
N LYS A 62 2.62 6.58 14.51
CA LYS A 62 1.37 6.31 15.24
C LYS A 62 1.36 4.93 15.91
N ASN A 63 2.09 3.95 15.38
CA ASN A 63 2.02 2.54 15.78
C ASN A 63 3.40 1.88 15.85
N ARG A 64 4.42 2.63 16.25
CA ARG A 64 5.84 2.25 16.23
C ARG A 64 6.10 0.86 16.82
N GLU A 65 5.51 0.56 17.96
CA GLU A 65 5.72 -0.73 18.64
C GLU A 65 5.34 -1.95 17.78
N VAL A 66 4.27 -1.83 16.98
CA VAL A 66 3.80 -2.91 16.10
C VAL A 66 4.71 -3.06 14.89
N TRP A 67 5.11 -1.92 14.29
CA TRP A 67 6.05 -1.91 13.17
C TRP A 67 7.42 -2.47 13.58
N ASP A 68 7.95 -2.03 14.73
CA ASP A 68 9.22 -2.52 15.25
C ASP A 68 9.18 -4.03 15.56
N ALA A 69 8.10 -4.51 16.18
CA ALA A 69 7.92 -5.93 16.45
C ALA A 69 7.90 -6.76 15.16
N MET A 70 7.19 -6.28 14.13
CA MET A 70 7.11 -6.93 12.82
C MET A 70 8.48 -6.98 12.14
N PHE A 71 9.15 -5.84 11.97
CA PHE A 71 10.43 -5.80 11.30
C PHE A 71 11.51 -6.59 12.06
N ALA A 72 11.54 -6.49 13.39
CA ALA A 72 12.46 -7.28 14.22
C ALA A 72 12.20 -8.80 14.13
N TYR A 73 10.94 -9.21 13.95
CA TYR A 73 10.61 -10.61 13.70
C TYR A 73 11.12 -11.04 12.32
N LEU A 74 10.84 -10.27 11.26
CA LEU A 74 11.29 -10.56 9.90
C LEU A 74 12.81 -10.62 9.77
N ALA A 75 13.54 -9.79 10.54
CA ALA A 75 14.99 -9.78 10.56
C ALA A 75 15.62 -11.06 11.17
N LYS A 76 14.85 -11.80 11.97
CA LYS A 76 15.36 -12.96 12.72
C LYS A 76 15.00 -14.31 12.11
N ILE A 77 13.96 -14.36 11.31
CA ILE A 77 13.46 -15.62 10.74
C ILE A 77 14.05 -15.88 9.36
N ASP A 78 14.19 -17.15 9.03
CA ASP A 78 14.48 -17.58 7.67
C ASP A 78 13.17 -17.72 6.88
N LEU A 79 12.91 -16.77 5.99
CA LEU A 79 11.70 -16.73 5.18
C LEU A 79 11.60 -17.87 4.15
N ASP A 80 12.75 -18.43 3.74
CA ASP A 80 12.76 -19.55 2.79
C ASP A 80 12.24 -20.84 3.40
N THR A 81 12.50 -21.05 4.69
CA THR A 81 12.10 -22.25 5.44
C THR A 81 10.81 -22.05 6.25
N LEU A 82 10.31 -20.83 6.34
CA LEU A 82 9.09 -20.54 7.09
C LEU A 82 7.88 -21.33 6.55
N SER A 83 7.17 -22.02 7.43
CA SER A 83 5.99 -22.80 7.07
C SER A 83 4.90 -21.93 6.45
N LEU A 84 4.16 -22.48 5.49
CA LEU A 84 2.99 -21.81 4.93
C LEU A 84 1.91 -21.62 6.00
N GLY A 85 1.17 -20.52 5.89
CA GLY A 85 0.09 -20.20 6.82
C GLY A 85 0.27 -18.87 7.52
N ARG A 86 -0.49 -18.68 8.60
CA ARG A 86 -0.54 -17.44 9.39
C ARG A 86 0.24 -17.57 10.70
N ILE A 87 0.95 -16.51 11.05
CA ILE A 87 1.63 -16.33 12.34
C ILE A 87 1.26 -14.96 12.87
N ASP A 88 0.70 -14.88 14.06
CA ASP A 88 0.42 -13.61 14.73
C ASP A 88 1.70 -13.09 15.39
N ILE A 89 2.09 -11.86 15.04
CA ILE A 89 3.26 -11.16 15.59
C ILE A 89 2.83 -10.34 16.80
N VAL A 90 1.81 -9.51 16.64
CA VAL A 90 1.15 -8.77 17.72
C VAL A 90 -0.33 -9.13 17.66
N PRO A 91 -0.85 -9.90 18.63
CA PRO A 91 -2.22 -10.40 18.58
C PRO A 91 -3.24 -9.30 18.32
N GLY A 92 -4.07 -9.49 17.29
CA GLY A 92 -5.11 -8.56 16.88
C GLY A 92 -4.62 -7.31 16.12
N ARG A 93 -3.29 -7.05 16.06
CA ARG A 93 -2.73 -5.82 15.49
C ARG A 93 -1.72 -6.06 14.36
N CYS A 94 -1.04 -7.21 14.34
CA CYS A 94 -0.12 -7.56 13.26
C CYS A 94 0.00 -9.07 13.11
N TYR A 95 -0.11 -9.55 11.88
CA TYR A 95 0.20 -10.94 11.54
C TYR A 95 0.88 -11.03 10.17
N ILE A 96 1.58 -12.12 9.96
CA ILE A 96 2.14 -12.49 8.67
C ILE A 96 1.42 -13.71 8.10
N LYS A 97 1.38 -13.80 6.80
CA LYS A 97 0.91 -14.97 6.05
C LYS A 97 1.94 -15.33 4.98
N MET A 98 2.49 -16.53 5.09
CA MET A 98 3.33 -17.11 4.05
C MET A 98 2.48 -17.97 3.13
N SER A 99 2.63 -17.80 1.82
CA SER A 99 1.89 -18.55 0.80
C SER A 99 2.76 -18.90 -0.40
N GLU A 100 2.39 -20.01 -1.08
CA GLU A 100 2.89 -20.39 -2.40
C GLU A 100 1.72 -20.56 -3.36
N TYR A 101 1.83 -19.99 -4.54
CA TYR A 101 0.79 -20.01 -5.57
C TYR A 101 1.38 -19.69 -6.94
N VAL A 102 0.63 -20.00 -7.99
CA VAL A 102 0.95 -19.53 -9.34
C VAL A 102 0.19 -18.22 -9.58
N PRO A 103 0.88 -17.10 -9.88
CA PRO A 103 0.24 -15.84 -10.26
C PRO A 103 -0.70 -16.01 -11.45
N ARG A 104 -1.66 -15.11 -11.59
CA ARG A 104 -2.72 -15.21 -12.61
C ARG A 104 -2.71 -14.01 -13.53
N GLU A 105 -3.35 -14.14 -14.69
CA GLU A 105 -3.61 -13.04 -15.58
C GLU A 105 -4.40 -11.93 -14.86
N SER A 106 -4.13 -10.68 -15.23
CA SER A 106 -4.72 -9.50 -14.56
C SER A 106 -6.24 -9.53 -14.50
N GLU A 107 -6.90 -10.04 -15.57
CA GLU A 107 -8.37 -10.14 -15.66
C GLU A 107 -8.95 -11.14 -14.65
N LYS A 108 -8.12 -12.03 -14.10
CA LYS A 108 -8.50 -13.04 -13.11
C LYS A 108 -8.16 -12.65 -11.68
N VAL A 109 -7.55 -11.47 -11.49
CA VAL A 109 -7.17 -10.94 -10.18
C VAL A 109 -8.01 -9.69 -9.89
N ASN A 110 -8.61 -9.63 -8.71
CA ASN A 110 -9.34 -8.43 -8.31
C ASN A 110 -8.37 -7.29 -7.94
N ILE A 111 -8.79 -6.07 -8.25
CA ILE A 111 -8.24 -4.89 -7.60
C ILE A 111 -8.92 -4.80 -6.23
N GLU A 112 -8.16 -4.65 -5.17
CA GLU A 112 -8.64 -4.66 -3.80
C GLU A 112 -8.21 -3.42 -3.02
N GLN A 113 -9.00 -3.09 -2.00
CA GLN A 113 -8.71 -2.04 -1.03
C GLN A 113 -9.15 -2.54 0.35
N HIS A 114 -8.34 -2.23 1.36
CA HIS A 114 -8.63 -2.51 2.75
C HIS A 114 -9.03 -1.22 3.49
N HIS A 115 -9.68 -1.32 4.64
CA HIS A 115 -10.00 -0.16 5.46
C HIS A 115 -9.19 -0.10 6.76
N ASN A 116 -8.96 -1.26 7.38
CA ASN A 116 -8.37 -1.34 8.72
C ASN A 116 -6.95 -1.91 8.72
N TRP A 117 -6.49 -2.43 7.58
CA TRP A 117 -5.19 -3.09 7.48
C TRP A 117 -4.33 -2.46 6.39
N ILE A 118 -3.04 -2.33 6.71
CA ILE A 118 -1.98 -2.06 5.74
C ILE A 118 -1.44 -3.41 5.30
N ASP A 119 -1.21 -3.59 4.01
CA ASP A 119 -0.51 -4.75 3.46
C ASP A 119 0.96 -4.42 3.21
N LEU A 120 1.87 -5.10 3.92
CA LEU A 120 3.24 -5.24 3.46
C LEU A 120 3.31 -6.52 2.63
N GLN A 121 3.69 -6.44 1.37
CA GLN A 121 3.78 -7.58 0.46
C GLN A 121 5.22 -7.74 -0.04
N TYR A 122 5.78 -8.94 0.11
CA TYR A 122 7.14 -9.26 -0.27
C TYR A 122 7.18 -10.62 -0.99
N THR A 123 7.65 -10.60 -2.24
CA THR A 123 7.78 -11.79 -3.07
C THR A 123 9.21 -12.30 -2.99
N LEU A 124 9.40 -13.41 -2.26
CA LEU A 124 10.72 -14.00 -2.05
C LEU A 124 11.28 -14.61 -3.34
N ARG A 125 10.40 -15.28 -4.11
CA ARG A 125 10.72 -15.89 -5.41
C ARG A 125 9.47 -16.02 -6.28
N GLY A 126 9.64 -16.12 -7.57
CA GLY A 126 8.58 -16.24 -8.55
C GLY A 126 8.53 -15.08 -9.53
N ASN A 127 7.50 -15.06 -10.37
CA ASN A 127 7.29 -14.04 -11.41
C ASN A 127 5.92 -13.39 -11.22
N GLU A 128 5.85 -12.30 -10.51
CA GLU A 128 4.59 -11.55 -10.34
C GLU A 128 4.80 -10.03 -10.42
N LYS A 129 3.69 -9.34 -10.64
CA LYS A 129 3.59 -7.89 -10.62
C LYS A 129 2.64 -7.43 -9.53
N MET A 130 2.92 -6.24 -8.98
CA MET A 130 2.03 -5.48 -8.11
C MET A 130 1.45 -4.32 -8.90
N GLY A 131 0.11 -4.23 -8.98
CA GLY A 131 -0.61 -3.14 -9.64
C GLY A 131 -1.07 -2.10 -8.65
N TYR A 132 -0.94 -0.82 -9.04
CA TYR A 132 -1.62 0.32 -8.44
C TYR A 132 -2.66 0.85 -9.40
N ALA A 133 -3.93 0.84 -9.01
CA ALA A 133 -5.04 1.27 -9.85
C ALA A 133 -5.47 2.70 -9.53
N LYS A 134 -5.93 3.40 -10.56
CA LYS A 134 -6.58 4.71 -10.48
C LYS A 134 -7.91 4.64 -11.23
N ASP A 135 -8.73 5.69 -11.07
CA ASP A 135 -10.01 5.81 -11.80
C ASP A 135 -10.88 4.56 -11.65
N VAL A 136 -11.03 4.12 -10.39
CA VAL A 136 -11.71 2.86 -10.06
C VAL A 136 -13.22 3.00 -10.02
N THR A 137 -13.92 1.90 -10.32
CA THR A 137 -15.36 1.72 -10.09
C THR A 137 -15.60 0.51 -9.20
N VAL A 138 -16.59 0.58 -8.32
CA VAL A 138 -16.88 -0.52 -7.39
C VAL A 138 -17.33 -1.75 -8.16
N LYS A 139 -16.68 -2.89 -7.90
CA LYS A 139 -17.07 -4.21 -8.40
C LYS A 139 -17.82 -5.01 -7.33
N HIS A 140 -17.31 -4.99 -6.09
CA HIS A 140 -17.95 -5.56 -4.91
C HIS A 140 -17.75 -4.62 -3.74
N GLU A 141 -18.86 -4.29 -3.08
CA GLU A 141 -18.89 -3.43 -1.90
C GLU A 141 -18.00 -3.98 -0.77
N TYR A 142 -17.61 -3.09 0.12
CA TYR A 142 -16.78 -3.44 1.27
C TYR A 142 -17.41 -4.51 2.16
N ASN A 143 -16.64 -5.54 2.42
CA ASN A 143 -16.99 -6.62 3.33
C ASN A 143 -16.22 -6.47 4.65
N PRO A 144 -16.86 -6.03 5.74
CA PRO A 144 -16.18 -5.77 7.02
C PRO A 144 -15.62 -7.04 7.70
N LYS A 145 -16.14 -8.23 7.37
CA LYS A 145 -15.61 -9.50 7.92
C LYS A 145 -14.29 -9.90 7.31
N LYS A 146 -14.04 -9.47 6.07
CA LYS A 146 -12.80 -9.76 5.31
C LYS A 146 -11.90 -8.55 5.20
N ASP A 147 -12.37 -7.37 5.62
CA ASP A 147 -11.73 -6.08 5.43
C ASP A 147 -11.30 -5.85 3.98
N VAL A 148 -12.19 -6.05 3.02
CA VAL A 148 -11.89 -5.87 1.61
C VAL A 148 -13.08 -5.38 0.80
N ALA A 149 -12.83 -4.43 -0.10
CA ALA A 149 -13.68 -4.10 -1.24
C ALA A 149 -12.95 -4.45 -2.54
N HIS A 150 -13.71 -4.71 -3.62
CA HIS A 150 -13.11 -4.99 -4.92
C HIS A 150 -13.56 -3.97 -5.97
N PHE A 151 -12.67 -3.70 -6.93
CA PHE A 151 -12.85 -2.65 -7.92
C PHE A 151 -12.52 -3.13 -9.33
N ASN A 152 -12.97 -2.36 -10.33
CA ASN A 152 -12.52 -2.43 -11.71
C ASN A 152 -11.79 -1.14 -12.06
N SER A 153 -10.77 -1.24 -12.91
CA SER A 153 -10.08 -0.11 -13.52
C SER A 153 -9.34 -0.55 -14.77
N ASP A 154 -9.32 0.34 -15.76
CA ASP A 154 -8.46 0.20 -16.95
C ASP A 154 -7.15 0.98 -16.80
N ASN A 155 -6.96 1.70 -15.68
CA ASN A 155 -5.80 2.52 -15.37
C ASN A 155 -4.99 1.89 -14.23
N VAL A 156 -4.20 0.84 -14.54
CA VAL A 156 -3.35 0.14 -13.57
C VAL A 156 -1.90 0.25 -13.98
N THR A 157 -1.06 0.76 -13.08
CA THR A 157 0.40 0.78 -13.24
C THR A 157 0.98 -0.43 -12.52
N TYR A 158 1.74 -1.26 -13.24
CA TYR A 158 2.36 -2.46 -12.69
C TYR A 158 3.85 -2.28 -12.44
N PHE A 159 4.31 -2.85 -11.33
CA PHE A 159 5.71 -2.97 -10.97
C PHE A 159 6.05 -4.45 -10.77
N LYS A 160 7.21 -4.87 -11.26
CA LYS A 160 7.71 -6.22 -11.05
C LYS A 160 8.01 -6.43 -9.57
N ALA A 161 7.49 -7.50 -8.99
CA ALA A 161 7.75 -7.88 -7.60
C ALA A 161 8.77 -9.02 -7.54
N GLY A 162 9.70 -8.90 -6.62
CA GLY A 162 10.81 -9.84 -6.44
C GLY A 162 11.50 -9.65 -5.09
N PRO A 163 12.62 -10.33 -4.87
CA PRO A 163 13.33 -10.28 -3.59
C PRO A 163 14.05 -8.96 -3.31
N GLU A 164 14.08 -8.04 -4.27
CA GLU A 164 14.81 -6.77 -4.14
C GLU A 164 14.09 -5.76 -3.25
N ALA A 165 12.74 -5.80 -3.21
CA ALA A 165 11.97 -4.81 -2.47
C ALA A 165 10.60 -5.34 -2.03
N PHE A 166 10.11 -4.82 -0.92
CA PHE A 166 8.73 -5.00 -0.49
C PHE A 166 7.85 -3.82 -0.90
N TYR A 167 6.54 -4.05 -0.93
CA TYR A 167 5.51 -3.05 -1.22
C TYR A 167 4.67 -2.79 0.03
N LEU A 168 4.16 -1.56 0.17
CA LEU A 168 3.12 -1.21 1.14
C LEU A 168 1.90 -0.71 0.41
N PHE A 169 0.75 -1.22 0.81
CA PHE A 169 -0.56 -0.75 0.36
C PHE A 169 -1.37 -0.30 1.57
N PHE A 170 -1.70 0.97 1.57
CA PHE A 170 -2.49 1.62 2.61
C PHE A 170 -3.99 1.59 2.26
N PRO A 171 -4.89 1.90 3.21
CA PRO A 171 -6.33 2.05 2.92
C PRO A 171 -6.66 3.06 1.83
N THR A 172 -5.72 3.95 1.49
CA THR A 172 -5.84 4.91 0.37
C THR A 172 -5.49 4.30 -1.00
N ASP A 173 -4.89 3.10 -1.03
CA ASP A 173 -4.40 2.48 -2.25
C ASP A 173 -5.37 1.43 -2.79
N TYR A 174 -5.64 1.51 -4.09
CA TYR A 174 -6.28 0.44 -4.85
C TYR A 174 -5.19 -0.41 -5.48
N HIS A 175 -5.08 -1.68 -5.07
CA HIS A 175 -3.96 -2.51 -5.48
C HIS A 175 -4.40 -3.85 -6.08
N GLN A 176 -3.61 -4.37 -7.00
CA GLN A 176 -3.84 -5.63 -7.69
C GLN A 176 -2.59 -6.51 -7.55
N PRO A 177 -2.52 -7.35 -6.51
CA PRO A 177 -1.38 -8.23 -6.27
C PRO A 177 -1.49 -9.52 -7.07
N SER A 178 -0.41 -10.30 -7.12
CA SER A 178 -0.42 -11.67 -7.66
C SER A 178 -0.76 -11.75 -9.15
N VAL A 179 -0.45 -10.70 -9.90
CA VAL A 179 -0.57 -10.67 -11.36
C VAL A 179 0.69 -11.29 -11.97
N ILE A 180 0.53 -12.17 -12.95
CA ILE A 180 1.64 -12.87 -13.60
C ILE A 180 2.57 -11.89 -14.33
N ASP A 181 3.88 -12.15 -14.27
CA ASP A 181 4.91 -11.46 -15.05
C ASP A 181 5.66 -12.44 -15.95
N GLY A 182 5.16 -12.61 -17.16
CA GLY A 182 5.68 -13.60 -18.13
C GLY A 182 5.20 -15.01 -17.87
N GLU A 183 6.10 -15.99 -17.79
CA GLU A 183 5.74 -17.40 -17.64
C GLU A 183 5.19 -17.72 -16.23
N PRO A 184 4.22 -18.66 -16.13
CA PRO A 184 3.61 -19.05 -14.87
C PRO A 184 4.59 -19.86 -14.01
N VAL A 185 5.21 -19.20 -13.04
CA VAL A 185 6.12 -19.81 -12.06
C VAL A 185 5.52 -19.66 -10.67
N THR A 186 5.67 -20.69 -9.84
CA THR A 186 5.23 -20.63 -8.45
C THR A 186 5.95 -19.50 -7.71
N SER A 187 5.17 -18.56 -7.20
CA SER A 187 5.65 -17.50 -6.31
C SER A 187 5.55 -17.94 -4.86
N ARG A 188 6.58 -17.61 -4.07
CA ARG A 188 6.58 -17.67 -2.60
C ARG A 188 6.51 -16.26 -2.07
N LYS A 189 5.45 -15.96 -1.31
CA LYS A 189 5.11 -14.59 -0.91
C LYS A 189 4.76 -14.50 0.55
N LEU A 190 5.32 -13.47 1.17
CA LEU A 190 4.95 -12.98 2.49
C LEU A 190 3.96 -11.81 2.34
N VAL A 191 2.87 -11.85 3.08
CA VAL A 191 1.98 -10.71 3.32
C VAL A 191 1.94 -10.45 4.81
N CYS A 192 2.34 -9.24 5.23
CA CYS A 192 2.10 -8.77 6.60
C CYS A 192 0.87 -7.87 6.60
N LYS A 193 -0.07 -8.17 7.48
CA LYS A 193 -1.20 -7.29 7.79
C LYS A 193 -0.87 -6.51 9.05
N ILE A 194 -0.83 -5.18 8.94
CA ILE A 194 -0.51 -4.26 10.02
C ILE A 194 -1.74 -3.39 10.26
N GLU A 195 -2.14 -3.24 11.52
CA GLU A 195 -3.26 -2.37 11.92
C GLU A 195 -3.02 -0.95 11.40
N TYR A 196 -4.00 -0.39 10.68
CA TYR A 196 -4.01 1.01 10.27
C TYR A 196 -4.59 1.88 11.39
N ILE A 197 -3.88 2.94 11.77
CA ILE A 197 -4.34 3.89 12.80
C ILE A 197 -4.97 5.10 12.09
N HIS A 198 -6.28 5.20 12.20
CA HIS A 198 -7.09 6.28 11.64
C HIS A 198 -6.85 7.65 12.27
#